data_b4adf34c632f0f053a99a752bf2b1e38
#
_entry.id   b4adf34c632f0f053a99a752bf2b1e38
#
_cell.length_a   1.000
_cell.length_b   1.000
_cell.length_c   1.000
_cell.angle_alpha   90.00
_cell.angle_beta   90.00
_cell.angle_gamma   90.00
#
_symmetry.space_group_name_H-M   'P 1'
#
loop_
_entity.id
_entity.type
_entity.pdbx_description
1 polymer ?
#
loop_
_entity_poly.entity_id
_entity_poly.type
_entity_poly.pdbx_seq_one_letter_code
_entity_poly.pdbx_strand_id
1 'polypeptide(L)'
;MAADLKIDYAQTRTLGNNVTTKGEEFNSLLTKVKSANESLKSYWEGSDSIKYATEVEKQAKTMDQLAATIDEIGKFLVRVGDAYEKVNQANQSSIK
;
A
#
# COMPACT_ATOMS: atom_id res chain seq x y z
N MET A 1 -19.94 3.45 22.81
CA MET A 1 -20.29 4.86 22.97
C MET A 1 -19.28 5.73 22.23
N ALA A 2 -19.77 6.68 21.47
CA ALA A 2 -18.90 7.58 20.70
C ALA A 2 -17.93 8.35 21.62
N ALA A 3 -18.36 8.67 22.84
CA ALA A 3 -17.54 9.36 23.83
C ALA A 3 -16.32 8.55 24.25
N ASP A 4 -16.38 7.23 24.12
CA ASP A 4 -15.29 6.35 24.52
C ASP A 4 -14.34 6.04 23.36
N LEU A 5 -14.67 6.50 22.18
CA LEU A 5 -13.89 6.26 20.99
C LEU A 5 -12.77 7.29 20.93
N LYS A 6 -11.63 6.89 21.46
CA LYS A 6 -10.44 7.73 21.36
C LYS A 6 -9.61 7.25 20.20
N ILE A 7 -9.42 8.14 19.25
CA ILE A 7 -8.53 7.87 18.14
C ILE A 7 -7.25 8.66 18.37
N ASP A 8 -6.16 7.94 18.47
CA ASP A 8 -4.85 8.57 18.52
C ASP A 8 -4.48 8.96 17.09
N TYR A 9 -4.76 10.19 16.72
CA TYR A 9 -4.54 10.66 15.36
C TYR A 9 -3.06 10.63 14.98
N ALA A 10 -2.16 10.85 15.94
CA ALA A 10 -0.74 10.79 15.66
C ALA A 10 -0.29 9.36 15.33
N GLN A 11 -0.75 8.37 16.10
CA GLN A 11 -0.45 6.98 15.83
C GLN A 11 -1.12 6.49 14.53
N THR A 12 -2.35 6.95 14.27
CA THR A 12 -3.05 6.62 13.04
C THR A 12 -2.28 7.13 11.83
N ARG A 13 -1.80 8.36 11.88
CA ARG A 13 -0.99 8.95 10.82
C ARG A 13 0.32 8.20 10.63
N THR A 14 0.99 7.87 11.74
CA THR A 14 2.24 7.09 11.70
C THR A 14 2.01 5.73 11.07
N LEU A 15 0.91 5.06 11.43
CA LEU A 15 0.54 3.79 10.82
C LEU A 15 0.32 3.94 9.32
N GLY A 16 -0.37 5.00 8.91
CA GLY A 16 -0.60 5.29 7.50
C GLY A 16 0.71 5.46 6.73
N ASN A 17 1.66 6.21 7.29
CA ASN A 17 2.96 6.39 6.69
C ASN A 17 3.74 5.07 6.61
N ASN A 18 3.65 4.24 7.64
CA ASN A 18 4.29 2.92 7.65
C ASN A 18 3.69 2.01 6.58
N VAL A 19 2.37 2.03 6.43
CA VAL A 19 1.69 1.25 5.38
C VAL A 19 2.15 1.71 4.00
N THR A 20 2.24 3.01 3.77
CA THR A 20 2.73 3.56 2.50
C THR A 20 4.17 3.10 2.22
N THR A 21 5.04 3.14 3.23
CA THR A 21 6.43 2.69 3.10
C THR A 21 6.50 1.20 2.76
N LYS A 22 5.68 0.37 3.41
CA LYS A 22 5.62 -1.06 3.11
C LYS A 22 5.09 -1.31 1.70
N GLY A 23 4.15 -0.49 1.25
CA GLY A 23 3.67 -0.55 -0.12
C GLY A 23 4.77 -0.26 -1.14
N GLU A 24 5.61 0.72 -0.85
CA GLU A 24 6.76 1.04 -1.71
C GLU A 24 7.78 -0.10 -1.74
N GLU A 25 8.06 -0.72 -0.59
CA GLU A 25 8.94 -1.89 -0.51
C GLU A 25 8.37 -3.05 -1.31
N PHE A 26 7.08 -3.29 -1.19
CA PHE A 26 6.38 -4.32 -1.95
C PHE A 26 6.51 -4.06 -3.46
N ASN A 27 6.31 -2.84 -3.89
CA ASN A 27 6.42 -2.45 -5.29
C ASN A 27 7.84 -2.64 -5.81
N SER A 28 8.85 -2.36 -5.00
CA SER A 28 10.25 -2.59 -5.36
C SER A 28 10.54 -4.08 -5.56
N LEU A 29 10.02 -4.93 -4.68
CA LEU A 29 10.13 -6.38 -4.82
C LEU A 29 9.44 -6.86 -6.10
N LEU A 30 8.27 -6.31 -6.38
CA LEU A 30 7.52 -6.66 -7.59
C LEU A 30 8.30 -6.31 -8.86
N THR A 31 8.97 -5.18 -8.87
CA THR A 31 9.84 -4.78 -9.98
C THR A 31 10.95 -5.82 -10.19
N LYS A 32 11.55 -6.30 -9.11
CA LYS A 32 12.58 -7.35 -9.18
C LYS A 32 12.02 -8.66 -9.74
N VAL A 33 10.80 -9.03 -9.35
CA VAL A 33 10.13 -10.23 -9.88
C VAL A 33 9.90 -10.09 -11.37
N LYS A 34 9.43 -8.93 -11.82
CA LYS A 34 9.21 -8.67 -13.25
C LYS A 34 10.52 -8.77 -14.04
N SER A 35 11.59 -8.20 -13.50
CA SER A 35 12.91 -8.26 -14.14
C SER A 35 13.42 -9.71 -14.21
N ALA A 36 13.25 -10.47 -13.14
CA ALA A 36 13.63 -11.89 -13.11
C ALA A 36 12.84 -12.67 -14.15
N ASN A 37 11.56 -12.38 -14.31
CA ASN A 37 10.72 -13.04 -15.30
C ASN A 37 11.17 -12.74 -16.72
N GLU A 38 11.55 -11.50 -17.00
CA GLU A 38 12.09 -11.15 -18.32
C GLU A 38 13.40 -11.87 -18.60
N SER A 39 14.27 -11.99 -17.59
CA SER A 39 15.52 -12.77 -17.72
C SER A 39 15.22 -14.23 -17.98
N LEU A 40 14.22 -14.80 -17.30
CA LEU A 40 13.82 -16.19 -17.48
C LEU A 40 13.40 -16.46 -18.92
N LYS A 41 12.66 -15.54 -19.53
CA LYS A 41 12.24 -15.66 -20.93
C LYS A 41 13.43 -15.82 -21.88
N SER A 42 14.55 -15.17 -21.58
CA SER A 42 15.73 -15.22 -22.45
C SER A 42 16.52 -16.51 -22.29
N TYR A 43 16.35 -17.24 -21.19
CA TYR A 43 17.06 -18.51 -20.94
C TYR A 43 16.28 -19.73 -21.35
N TRP A 44 14.96 -19.65 -21.38
CA TRP A 44 14.11 -20.81 -21.68
C TRP A 44 13.58 -20.71 -23.10
N GLU A 45 13.70 -21.83 -23.80
CA GLU A 45 13.09 -21.99 -25.12
C GLU A 45 11.96 -23.01 -25.03
N GLY A 46 10.90 -22.76 -25.79
CA GLY A 46 9.79 -23.66 -25.88
C GLY A 46 8.48 -23.08 -25.39
N SER A 47 7.39 -23.75 -25.71
CA SER A 47 6.03 -23.26 -25.42
C SER A 47 5.73 -23.24 -23.92
N ASP A 48 6.33 -24.13 -23.16
CA ASP A 48 6.09 -24.19 -21.72
C ASP A 48 6.67 -22.97 -21.00
N SER A 49 7.86 -22.49 -21.41
CA SER A 49 8.46 -21.30 -20.84
C SER A 49 7.59 -20.06 -21.10
N ILE A 50 6.99 -19.98 -22.28
CA ILE A 50 6.07 -18.87 -22.62
C ILE A 50 4.85 -18.91 -21.71
N LYS A 51 4.29 -20.10 -21.46
CA LYS A 51 3.14 -20.27 -20.57
C LYS A 51 3.46 -19.80 -19.15
N TYR A 52 4.61 -20.22 -18.61
CA TYR A 52 5.02 -19.81 -17.27
C TYR A 52 5.26 -18.31 -17.19
N ALA A 53 5.94 -17.74 -18.19
CA ALA A 53 6.18 -16.30 -18.21
C ALA A 53 4.87 -15.51 -18.28
N THR A 54 3.90 -15.98 -19.07
CA THR A 54 2.58 -15.35 -19.17
C THR A 54 1.85 -15.41 -17.83
N GLU A 55 1.91 -16.55 -17.14
CA GLU A 55 1.29 -16.70 -15.84
C GLU A 55 1.91 -15.76 -14.81
N VAL A 56 3.24 -15.64 -14.79
CA VAL A 56 3.93 -14.71 -13.90
C VAL A 56 3.52 -13.26 -14.20
N GLU A 57 3.36 -12.91 -15.49
CA GLU A 57 2.89 -11.57 -15.87
C GLU A 57 1.49 -11.27 -15.34
N LYS A 58 0.59 -12.25 -15.40
CA LYS A 58 -0.76 -12.10 -14.85
C LYS A 58 -0.73 -11.88 -13.34
N GLN A 59 0.07 -12.69 -12.64
CA GLN A 59 0.22 -12.53 -11.19
C GLN A 59 0.83 -11.18 -10.84
N ALA A 60 1.80 -10.73 -11.63
CA ALA A 60 2.43 -9.43 -11.42
C ALA A 60 1.43 -8.28 -11.58
N LYS A 61 0.51 -8.37 -12.53
CA LYS A 61 -0.56 -7.36 -12.68
C LYS A 61 -1.47 -7.31 -11.46
N THR A 62 -1.84 -8.49 -10.93
CA THR A 62 -2.63 -8.58 -9.70
C THR A 62 -1.88 -7.93 -8.54
N MET A 63 -0.58 -8.17 -8.45
CA MET A 63 0.26 -7.59 -7.41
C MET A 63 0.41 -6.07 -7.57
N ASP A 64 0.45 -5.56 -8.80
CA ASP A 64 0.43 -4.11 -9.06
C ASP A 64 -0.84 -3.48 -8.49
N GLN A 65 -1.99 -4.12 -8.68
CA GLN A 65 -3.26 -3.65 -8.14
C GLN A 65 -3.25 -3.67 -6.62
N LEU A 66 -2.67 -4.70 -6.03
CA LEU A 66 -2.53 -4.80 -4.58
C LEU A 66 -1.61 -3.70 -4.04
N ALA A 67 -0.50 -3.43 -4.71
CA ALA A 67 0.42 -2.37 -4.32
C ALA A 67 -0.29 -1.01 -4.33
N ALA A 68 -1.10 -0.73 -5.35
CA ALA A 68 -1.88 0.49 -5.44
C ALA A 68 -2.88 0.59 -4.29
N THR A 69 -3.53 -0.53 -3.94
CA THR A 69 -4.48 -0.58 -2.83
C THR A 69 -3.78 -0.31 -1.50
N ILE A 70 -2.61 -0.89 -1.27
CA ILE A 70 -1.83 -0.65 -0.05
C ILE A 70 -1.48 0.83 0.07
N ASP A 71 -1.05 1.46 -1.02
CA ASP A 71 -0.74 2.89 -1.04
C ASP A 71 -1.98 3.73 -0.69
N GLU A 72 -3.13 3.39 -1.26
CA GLU A 72 -4.38 4.07 -0.97
C GLU A 72 -4.79 3.94 0.50
N ILE A 73 -4.62 2.75 1.08
CA ILE A 73 -4.92 2.51 2.49
C ILE A 73 -4.02 3.39 3.36
N GLY A 74 -2.73 3.44 3.07
CA GLY A 74 -1.80 4.28 3.82
C GLY A 74 -2.19 5.75 3.77
N LYS A 75 -2.50 6.26 2.59
CA LYS A 75 -2.94 7.64 2.40
C LYS A 75 -4.26 7.92 3.10
N PHE A 76 -5.18 6.97 3.06
CA PHE A 76 -6.48 7.09 3.75
C PHE A 76 -6.25 7.24 5.26
N LEU A 77 -5.38 6.42 5.84
CA LEU A 77 -5.09 6.47 7.27
C LEU A 77 -4.47 7.83 7.67
N VAL A 78 -3.60 8.36 6.83
CA VAL A 78 -3.03 9.69 7.08
C VAL A 78 -4.14 10.75 7.07
N ARG A 79 -5.05 10.68 6.09
CA ARG A 79 -6.19 11.62 6.03
C ARG A 79 -7.10 11.50 7.23
N VAL A 80 -7.34 10.28 7.71
CA VAL A 80 -8.14 10.05 8.91
C VAL A 80 -7.47 10.70 10.12
N GLY A 81 -6.17 10.49 10.30
CA GLY A 81 -5.41 11.11 11.37
C GLY A 81 -5.51 12.64 11.32
N ASP A 82 -5.31 13.21 10.13
CA ASP A 82 -5.40 14.67 9.95
C ASP A 82 -6.80 15.19 10.24
N ALA A 83 -7.83 14.48 9.82
CA ALA A 83 -9.21 14.90 10.05
C ALA A 83 -9.54 14.91 11.56
N TYR A 84 -9.13 13.88 12.29
CA TYR A 84 -9.37 13.81 13.72
C TYR A 84 -8.56 14.84 14.49
N GLU A 85 -7.35 15.13 14.04
CA GLU A 85 -6.55 16.21 14.62
C GLU A 85 -7.27 17.54 14.51
N LYS A 86 -7.83 17.86 13.34
CA LYS A 86 -8.56 19.10 13.11
C LYS A 86 -9.81 19.20 13.99
N VAL A 87 -10.55 18.09 14.12
CA VAL A 87 -11.73 18.04 14.99
C VAL A 87 -11.32 18.29 16.44
N ASN A 88 -10.25 17.67 16.89
CA ASN A 88 -9.76 17.85 18.25
C ASN A 88 -9.35 19.29 18.51
N GLN A 89 -8.66 19.92 17.57
CA GLN A 89 -8.27 21.34 17.71
C GLN A 89 -9.48 22.26 17.74
N ALA A 90 -10.47 22.00 16.89
CA ALA A 90 -11.71 22.79 16.88
C ALA A 90 -12.45 22.65 18.20
N ASN A 91 -12.55 21.43 18.74
CA ASN A 91 -13.20 21.19 20.03
C ASN A 91 -12.48 21.92 21.17
N GLN A 92 -11.16 21.89 21.19
CA GLN A 92 -10.39 22.61 22.19
C GLN A 92 -10.62 24.11 22.10
N SER A 93 -10.70 24.66 20.90
CA SER A 93 -10.97 26.06 20.69
C SER A 93 -12.38 26.48 21.16
N SER A 94 -13.36 25.59 20.98
CA SER A 94 -14.75 25.90 21.33
C SER A 94 -15.05 25.74 22.81
N ILE A 95 -14.19 25.10 23.57
CA ILE A 95 -14.37 24.86 25.00
C ILE A 95 -14.03 26.11 25.85
N LYS A 96 -13.45 27.11 25.29
CA LYS A 96 -13.13 28.33 26.01
C LYS A 96 -14.38 29.02 26.62
#